data_230d1512ee8533b71b958b566c0c7600
#
_entry.id   230d1512ee8533b71b958b566c0c7600
#
_cell.length_a   1.000
_cell.length_b   1.000
_cell.length_c   1.000
_cell.angle_alpha   90.00
_cell.angle_beta   90.00
_cell.angle_gamma   90.00
#
_symmetry.space_group_name_H-M   'P 1'
#
loop_
_entity.id
_entity.type
_entity.pdbx_description
1 polymer ?
#
loop_
_entity_poly.entity_id
_entity_poly.type
_entity_poly.pdbx_seq_one_letter_code
_entity_poly.pdbx_strand_id
1 'polypeptide(L)'
;MTMRVAEKFGFRVNTFTHILEGYKVADRMKEHGAAASTFSDWWAYKFEVNEAIPYNAKLMADQGVVVSINSDDAEMGRRLNQEAAKSIKYGGMSEEDALKMVTLNPAKLLHLDDRMGSVKEGKDADVVLWSDNPLSIQAKVQFTIIDGTILYDASKNEALNARNEAERARIIAKMLLSNENGEKSTPFVKKPRRHYHCDTLGEEGETGENTH
;
A
#
# COMPACT_ATOMS: atom_id res chain seq x y z
N MET A 1 10.49 17.55 -16.86
CA MET A 1 10.92 18.88 -16.38
C MET A 1 11.76 18.78 -15.11
N THR A 2 11.26 18.16 -14.04
CA THR A 2 11.93 18.03 -12.71
C THR A 2 13.35 17.48 -12.81
N MET A 3 13.58 16.38 -13.53
CA MET A 3 14.93 15.80 -13.72
C MET A 3 15.92 16.80 -14.31
N ARG A 4 15.52 17.57 -15.34
CA ARG A 4 16.40 18.59 -15.94
C ARG A 4 16.74 19.72 -14.97
N VAL A 5 15.82 20.09 -14.09
CA VAL A 5 16.07 21.07 -13.03
C VAL A 5 17.07 20.51 -12.02
N ALA A 6 16.84 19.29 -11.55
CA ALA A 6 17.76 18.62 -10.63
C ALA A 6 19.19 18.54 -11.20
N GLU A 7 19.33 18.09 -12.44
CA GLU A 7 20.62 18.01 -13.14
C GLU A 7 21.32 19.36 -13.24
N LYS A 8 20.56 20.42 -13.55
CA LYS A 8 21.08 21.79 -13.63
C LYS A 8 21.64 22.30 -12.29
N PHE A 9 21.01 21.88 -11.18
CA PHE A 9 21.42 22.27 -9.83
C PHE A 9 22.33 21.24 -9.15
N GLY A 10 22.77 20.20 -9.85
CA GLY A 10 23.76 19.24 -9.37
C GLY A 10 23.24 18.22 -8.36
N PHE A 11 21.92 17.96 -8.32
CA PHE A 11 21.34 16.90 -7.51
C PHE A 11 20.52 15.91 -8.35
N ARG A 12 20.12 14.79 -7.76
CA ARG A 12 19.30 13.77 -8.41
C ARG A 12 17.99 13.58 -7.65
N VAL A 13 16.90 13.38 -8.39
CA VAL A 13 15.64 12.91 -7.85
C VAL A 13 15.80 11.42 -7.56
N ASN A 14 15.57 11.01 -6.33
CA ASN A 14 15.68 9.60 -5.94
C ASN A 14 14.52 8.78 -6.50
N THR A 15 13.29 9.19 -6.23
CA THR A 15 12.08 8.44 -6.57
C THR A 15 10.96 9.39 -6.97
N PHE A 16 10.25 9.04 -8.04
CA PHE A 16 8.96 9.64 -8.36
C PHE A 16 7.85 8.76 -7.79
N THR A 17 7.07 9.32 -6.87
CA THR A 17 5.92 8.66 -6.28
C THR A 17 4.65 9.00 -7.06
N HIS A 18 3.69 8.06 -7.13
CA HIS A 18 2.44 8.20 -7.89
C HIS A 18 2.67 8.48 -9.39
N ILE A 19 3.73 7.93 -9.95
CA ILE A 19 4.08 8.16 -11.36
C ILE A 19 3.26 7.27 -12.29
N LEU A 20 2.03 7.69 -12.59
CA LEU A 20 1.07 6.91 -13.36
C LEU A 20 1.41 6.80 -14.85
N GLU A 21 2.21 7.73 -15.37
CA GLU A 21 2.61 7.82 -16.76
C GLU A 21 4.13 7.71 -16.96
N GLY A 22 4.81 7.07 -16.01
CA GLY A 22 6.27 6.90 -16.03
C GLY A 22 6.78 6.20 -17.29
N TYR A 23 5.96 5.33 -17.90
CA TYR A 23 6.29 4.64 -19.13
C TYR A 23 6.64 5.60 -20.29
N LYS A 24 6.11 6.83 -20.29
CA LYS A 24 6.39 7.84 -21.34
C LYS A 24 7.82 8.42 -21.26
N VAL A 25 8.47 8.30 -20.11
CA VAL A 25 9.77 8.92 -19.82
C VAL A 25 10.72 7.95 -19.11
N ALA A 26 10.48 6.67 -19.24
CA ALA A 26 11.23 5.63 -18.51
C ALA A 26 12.72 5.62 -18.87
N ASP A 27 13.06 5.85 -20.13
CA ASP A 27 14.44 6.03 -20.63
C ASP A 27 15.14 7.16 -19.91
N ARG A 28 14.49 8.31 -19.80
CA ARG A 28 15.02 9.50 -19.10
C ARG A 28 15.15 9.29 -17.60
N MET A 29 14.21 8.56 -17.01
CA MET A 29 14.30 8.18 -15.60
C MET A 29 15.49 7.28 -15.34
N LYS A 30 15.73 6.31 -16.23
CA LYS A 30 16.90 5.44 -16.16
C LYS A 30 18.22 6.20 -16.30
N GLU A 31 18.33 7.10 -17.27
CA GLU A 31 19.50 7.95 -17.47
C GLU A 31 19.77 8.83 -16.25
N HIS A 32 18.74 9.43 -15.67
CA HIS A 32 18.81 10.26 -14.46
C HIS A 32 19.17 9.44 -13.22
N GLY A 33 18.83 8.16 -13.20
CA GLY A 33 18.98 7.27 -12.06
C GLY A 33 17.82 7.36 -11.07
N ALA A 34 16.66 7.89 -11.48
CA ALA A 34 15.47 7.96 -10.66
C ALA A 34 14.72 6.62 -10.64
N ALA A 35 14.20 6.27 -9.48
CA ALA A 35 13.29 5.15 -9.29
C ALA A 35 11.81 5.60 -9.37
N ALA A 36 10.90 4.64 -9.35
CA ALA A 36 9.46 4.85 -9.48
C ALA A 36 8.67 4.14 -8.38
N SER A 37 7.63 4.80 -7.89
CA SER A 37 6.56 4.17 -7.13
C SER A 37 5.23 4.47 -7.82
N THR A 38 4.45 3.44 -8.17
CA THR A 38 3.26 3.57 -9.00
C THR A 38 2.14 2.66 -8.52
N PHE A 39 0.93 2.92 -8.99
CA PHE A 39 -0.23 2.03 -8.82
C PHE A 39 -0.23 0.92 -9.87
N SER A 40 -0.96 -0.16 -9.61
CA SER A 40 -1.01 -1.31 -10.51
C SER A 40 -1.94 -1.08 -11.71
N ASP A 41 -3.21 -0.72 -11.47
CA ASP A 41 -4.23 -0.65 -12.50
C ASP A 41 -5.25 0.48 -12.29
N TRP A 42 -4.82 1.57 -11.71
CA TRP A 42 -5.63 2.76 -11.53
C TRP A 42 -5.56 3.63 -12.79
N TRP A 43 -6.55 3.56 -13.65
CA TRP A 43 -6.63 4.37 -14.86
C TRP A 43 -8.05 4.91 -15.07
N ALA A 44 -8.13 6.03 -15.76
CA ALA A 44 -9.34 6.61 -16.32
C ALA A 44 -10.51 6.88 -15.34
N TYR A 45 -10.29 6.85 -14.02
CA TYR A 45 -11.32 7.17 -13.04
C TYR A 45 -11.44 8.68 -12.78
N LYS A 46 -10.43 9.46 -13.17
CA LYS A 46 -10.44 10.93 -13.21
C LYS A 46 -9.53 11.41 -14.34
N PHE A 47 -9.65 12.69 -14.71
CA PHE A 47 -8.94 13.24 -15.87
C PHE A 47 -7.41 13.09 -15.78
N GLU A 48 -6.82 13.35 -14.61
CA GLU A 48 -5.37 13.30 -14.42
C GLU A 48 -4.76 11.90 -14.61
N VAL A 49 -5.57 10.87 -14.56
CA VAL A 49 -5.12 9.47 -14.73
C VAL A 49 -5.66 8.83 -16.01
N ASN A 50 -6.15 9.66 -16.95
CA ASN A 50 -6.73 9.17 -18.20
C ASN A 50 -5.70 8.39 -19.06
N GLU A 51 -4.44 8.76 -19.00
CA GLU A 51 -3.36 8.10 -19.75
C GLU A 51 -2.54 7.11 -18.92
N ALA A 52 -2.96 6.86 -17.67
CA ALA A 52 -2.41 5.76 -16.88
C ALA A 52 -2.78 4.42 -17.53
N ILE A 53 -1.86 3.49 -17.54
CA ILE A 53 -2.05 2.16 -18.13
C ILE A 53 -1.56 1.06 -17.19
N PRO A 54 -2.19 -0.12 -17.19
CA PRO A 54 -1.81 -1.22 -16.30
C PRO A 54 -0.44 -1.83 -16.61
N TYR A 55 0.16 -1.47 -17.75
CA TYR A 55 1.49 -1.90 -18.17
C TYR A 55 2.61 -1.02 -17.65
N ASN A 56 2.29 0.12 -17.03
CA ASN A 56 3.24 1.18 -16.63
C ASN A 56 4.44 0.63 -15.85
N ALA A 57 4.17 -0.16 -14.80
CA ALA A 57 5.22 -0.72 -13.96
C ALA A 57 6.17 -1.63 -14.75
N LYS A 58 5.63 -2.49 -15.61
CA LYS A 58 6.43 -3.40 -16.46
C LYS A 58 7.27 -2.62 -17.48
N LEU A 59 6.69 -1.65 -18.17
CA LEU A 59 7.40 -0.85 -19.18
C LEU A 59 8.55 -0.07 -18.56
N MET A 60 8.38 0.51 -17.37
CA MET A 60 9.46 1.16 -16.65
C MET A 60 10.54 0.17 -16.23
N ALA A 61 10.15 -1.00 -15.72
CA ALA A 61 11.10 -2.04 -15.31
C ALA A 61 11.92 -2.56 -16.50
N ASP A 62 11.32 -2.72 -17.67
CA ASP A 62 12.02 -3.15 -18.91
C ASP A 62 13.08 -2.14 -19.36
N GLN A 63 12.89 -0.87 -19.08
CA GLN A 63 13.91 0.16 -19.28
C GLN A 63 14.99 0.17 -18.17
N GLY A 64 14.85 -0.70 -17.16
CA GLY A 64 15.80 -0.81 -16.05
C GLY A 64 15.61 0.22 -14.94
N VAL A 65 14.41 0.83 -14.84
CA VAL A 65 14.01 1.64 -13.69
C VAL A 65 13.65 0.71 -12.53
N VAL A 66 14.09 1.02 -11.32
CA VAL A 66 13.64 0.30 -10.12
C VAL A 66 12.23 0.77 -9.81
N VAL A 67 11.26 -0.16 -9.84
CA VAL A 67 9.84 0.15 -9.67
C VAL A 67 9.29 -0.53 -8.43
N SER A 68 8.49 0.19 -7.65
CA SER A 68 7.66 -0.34 -6.57
C SER A 68 6.17 -0.08 -6.84
N ILE A 69 5.32 -0.88 -6.21
CA ILE A 69 3.87 -0.69 -6.19
C ILE A 69 3.46 -0.09 -4.85
N ASN A 70 2.62 0.92 -4.91
CA ASN A 70 1.96 1.53 -3.76
C ASN A 70 0.44 1.51 -3.94
N SER A 71 -0.31 1.76 -2.87
CA SER A 71 -1.77 1.68 -2.92
C SER A 71 -2.48 3.00 -2.71
N ASP A 72 -1.96 3.86 -1.85
CA ASP A 72 -2.61 5.10 -1.41
C ASP A 72 -4.04 4.90 -0.82
N ASP A 73 -4.38 3.64 -0.53
CA ASP A 73 -5.69 3.20 -0.05
C ASP A 73 -5.53 2.14 1.04
N ALA A 74 -6.32 2.24 2.12
CA ALA A 74 -6.22 1.37 3.28
C ALA A 74 -6.58 -0.09 2.98
N GLU A 75 -7.52 -0.34 2.07
CA GLU A 75 -7.90 -1.71 1.67
C GLU A 75 -6.85 -2.33 0.75
N MET A 76 -6.38 -1.59 -0.24
CA MET A 76 -5.33 -2.06 -1.14
C MET A 76 -3.99 -2.21 -0.43
N GLY A 77 -3.69 -1.35 0.55
CA GLY A 77 -2.47 -1.44 1.37
C GLY A 77 -2.32 -2.77 2.09
N ARG A 78 -3.44 -3.43 2.45
CA ARG A 78 -3.44 -4.76 3.08
C ARG A 78 -3.16 -5.91 2.11
N ARG A 79 -3.17 -5.67 0.81
CA ARG A 79 -3.01 -6.69 -0.25
C ARG A 79 -2.08 -6.25 -1.37
N LEU A 80 -1.01 -5.53 -1.03
CA LEU A 80 -0.01 -5.06 -2.01
C LEU A 80 0.62 -6.21 -2.81
N ASN A 81 0.72 -7.40 -2.23
CA ASN A 81 1.11 -8.61 -2.94
C ASN A 81 0.21 -8.91 -4.15
N GLN A 82 -1.10 -8.72 -4.01
CA GLN A 82 -2.06 -8.91 -5.10
C GLN A 82 -1.98 -7.75 -6.12
N GLU A 83 -1.71 -6.53 -5.66
CA GLU A 83 -1.46 -5.41 -6.54
C GLU A 83 -0.20 -5.63 -7.41
N ALA A 84 0.87 -6.14 -6.82
CA ALA A 84 2.08 -6.53 -7.55
C ALA A 84 1.81 -7.65 -8.58
N ALA A 85 0.98 -8.64 -8.22
CA ALA A 85 0.60 -9.73 -9.11
C ALA A 85 -0.09 -9.27 -10.41
N LYS A 86 -0.74 -8.11 -10.40
CA LYS A 86 -1.34 -7.52 -11.60
C LYS A 86 -0.29 -7.18 -12.66
N SER A 87 0.95 -6.89 -12.28
CA SER A 87 2.06 -6.67 -13.23
C SER A 87 2.43 -7.94 -14.00
N ILE A 88 2.21 -9.13 -13.42
CA ILE A 88 2.32 -10.41 -14.13
C ILE A 88 1.18 -10.52 -15.14
N LYS A 89 -0.05 -10.32 -14.68
CA LYS A 89 -1.25 -10.47 -15.50
C LYS A 89 -1.25 -9.56 -16.72
N TYR A 90 -0.95 -8.28 -16.54
CA TYR A 90 -1.01 -7.29 -17.61
C TYR A 90 0.30 -7.20 -18.39
N GLY A 91 1.44 -7.18 -17.69
CA GLY A 91 2.73 -6.92 -18.30
C GLY A 91 3.58 -8.16 -18.61
N GLY A 92 3.18 -9.35 -18.17
CA GLY A 92 4.01 -10.56 -18.32
C GLY A 92 5.30 -10.49 -17.50
N MET A 93 5.29 -9.81 -16.37
CA MET A 93 6.44 -9.76 -15.47
C MET A 93 6.70 -11.12 -14.84
N SER A 94 7.95 -11.42 -14.47
CA SER A 94 8.26 -12.61 -13.67
C SER A 94 7.65 -12.51 -12.27
N GLU A 95 7.31 -13.63 -11.65
CA GLU A 95 6.81 -13.65 -10.27
C GLU A 95 7.83 -13.06 -9.29
N GLU A 96 9.11 -13.36 -9.50
CA GLU A 96 10.19 -12.83 -8.68
C GLU A 96 10.25 -11.29 -8.76
N ASP A 97 10.19 -10.73 -9.97
CA ASP A 97 10.26 -9.27 -10.13
C ASP A 97 9.00 -8.57 -9.64
N ALA A 98 7.82 -9.20 -9.81
CA ALA A 98 6.58 -8.69 -9.24
C ALA A 98 6.64 -8.66 -7.71
N LEU A 99 7.15 -9.72 -7.07
CA LEU A 99 7.32 -9.76 -5.61
C LEU A 99 8.33 -8.72 -5.13
N LYS A 100 9.42 -8.49 -5.87
CA LYS A 100 10.39 -7.41 -5.55
C LYS A 100 9.76 -6.04 -5.52
N MET A 101 8.71 -5.79 -6.31
CA MET A 101 8.04 -4.48 -6.33
C MET A 101 7.35 -4.10 -5.01
N VAL A 102 7.09 -5.08 -4.13
CA VAL A 102 6.47 -4.85 -2.81
C VAL A 102 7.37 -5.30 -1.66
N THR A 103 8.61 -5.65 -1.93
CA THR A 103 9.58 -6.10 -0.93
C THR A 103 10.92 -5.38 -1.08
N LEU A 104 11.80 -5.88 -1.94
CA LEU A 104 13.16 -5.36 -2.11
C LEU A 104 13.20 -3.98 -2.77
N ASN A 105 12.35 -3.73 -3.76
CA ASN A 105 12.39 -2.45 -4.47
C ASN A 105 12.00 -1.27 -3.58
N PRO A 106 10.88 -1.29 -2.81
CA PRO A 106 10.60 -0.22 -1.84
C PRO A 106 11.74 -0.03 -0.83
N ALA A 107 12.39 -1.09 -0.37
CA ALA A 107 13.56 -0.97 0.50
C ALA A 107 14.71 -0.21 -0.20
N LYS A 108 14.98 -0.49 -1.49
CA LYS A 108 15.96 0.26 -2.29
C LYS A 108 15.59 1.73 -2.45
N LEU A 109 14.31 2.02 -2.71
CA LEU A 109 13.83 3.39 -2.86
C LEU A 109 14.01 4.21 -1.58
N LEU A 110 13.96 3.54 -0.42
CA LEU A 110 14.16 4.13 0.91
C LEU A 110 15.60 4.05 1.41
N HIS A 111 16.52 3.46 0.64
CA HIS A 111 17.92 3.20 1.04
C HIS A 111 18.03 2.32 2.31
N LEU A 112 17.17 1.31 2.41
CA LEU A 112 17.09 0.37 3.53
C LEU A 112 17.35 -1.09 3.09
N ASP A 113 17.77 -1.29 1.85
CA ASP A 113 17.93 -2.62 1.26
C ASP A 113 19.16 -3.39 1.79
N ASP A 114 20.02 -2.74 2.53
CA ASP A 114 21.07 -3.36 3.35
C ASP A 114 20.50 -4.08 4.58
N ARG A 115 19.38 -3.60 5.13
CA ARG A 115 18.76 -4.10 6.35
C ARG A 115 17.51 -4.93 6.12
N MET A 116 16.68 -4.62 5.11
CA MET A 116 15.37 -5.24 4.91
C MET A 116 15.03 -5.48 3.42
N GLY A 117 13.81 -5.91 3.12
CA GLY A 117 13.30 -6.12 1.78
C GLY A 117 13.66 -7.47 1.14
N SER A 118 14.49 -8.28 1.78
CA SER A 118 14.80 -9.65 1.33
C SER A 118 15.22 -10.53 2.49
N VAL A 119 14.92 -11.81 2.40
CA VAL A 119 15.37 -12.81 3.37
C VAL A 119 16.83 -13.13 3.08
N LYS A 120 17.72 -12.62 3.92
CA LYS A 120 19.17 -12.82 3.81
C LYS A 120 19.80 -12.76 5.20
N GLU A 121 20.84 -13.54 5.42
CA GLU A 121 21.60 -13.52 6.67
C GLU A 121 22.18 -12.11 6.93
N GLY A 122 22.02 -11.64 8.16
CA GLY A 122 22.46 -10.30 8.60
C GLY A 122 21.42 -9.18 8.36
N LYS A 123 20.24 -9.49 7.81
CA LYS A 123 19.13 -8.53 7.72
C LYS A 123 18.16 -8.67 8.88
N ASP A 124 17.35 -7.63 9.07
CA ASP A 124 16.27 -7.61 10.05
C ASP A 124 15.33 -8.80 9.79
N ALA A 125 14.89 -9.44 10.86
CA ALA A 125 14.07 -10.65 10.79
C ALA A 125 12.58 -10.31 10.58
N ASP A 126 12.28 -9.62 9.46
CA ASP A 126 10.93 -9.25 9.02
C ASP A 126 10.48 -10.24 7.96
N VAL A 127 9.65 -11.20 8.37
CA VAL A 127 9.24 -12.32 7.50
C VAL A 127 7.76 -12.57 7.61
N VAL A 128 7.12 -12.81 6.48
CA VAL A 128 5.73 -13.28 6.41
C VAL A 128 5.69 -14.69 5.84
N LEU A 129 5.10 -15.62 6.59
CA LEU A 129 4.87 -16.98 6.13
C LEU A 129 3.45 -17.09 5.55
N TRP A 130 3.36 -17.61 4.35
CA TRP A 130 2.12 -17.77 3.60
C TRP A 130 1.74 -19.23 3.44
N SER A 131 0.44 -19.51 3.25
CA SER A 131 -0.06 -20.87 2.98
C SER A 131 0.26 -21.35 1.57
N ASP A 132 0.57 -20.43 0.65
CA ASP A 132 0.82 -20.66 -0.77
C ASP A 132 1.63 -19.49 -1.34
N ASN A 133 1.85 -19.45 -2.67
CA ASN A 133 2.50 -18.33 -3.34
C ASN A 133 1.85 -16.99 -2.95
N PRO A 134 2.58 -16.04 -2.37
CA PRO A 134 2.03 -14.77 -1.88
C PRO A 134 1.37 -13.93 -2.97
N LEU A 135 1.67 -14.15 -4.24
CA LEU A 135 1.04 -13.46 -5.37
C LEU A 135 -0.34 -14.05 -5.74
N SER A 136 -0.72 -15.17 -5.13
CA SER A 136 -2.05 -15.78 -5.31
C SER A 136 -3.10 -15.10 -4.44
N ILE A 137 -4.30 -14.87 -5.00
CA ILE A 137 -5.46 -14.39 -4.23
C ILE A 137 -5.95 -15.39 -3.17
N GLN A 138 -5.55 -16.66 -3.28
CA GLN A 138 -5.91 -17.72 -2.34
C GLN A 138 -4.92 -17.84 -1.18
N ALA A 139 -3.73 -17.27 -1.32
CA ALA A 139 -2.72 -17.31 -0.28
C ALA A 139 -3.17 -16.57 0.98
N LYS A 140 -2.96 -17.20 2.14
CA LYS A 140 -3.30 -16.64 3.44
C LYS A 140 -2.04 -16.52 4.29
N VAL A 141 -1.90 -15.40 4.98
CA VAL A 141 -0.83 -15.21 5.96
C VAL A 141 -1.02 -16.21 7.10
N GLN A 142 0.01 -16.97 7.41
CA GLN A 142 0.07 -17.88 8.56
C GLN A 142 0.75 -17.22 9.75
N PHE A 143 1.88 -16.57 9.50
CA PHE A 143 2.61 -15.82 10.51
C PHE A 143 3.13 -14.50 9.93
N THR A 144 3.12 -13.45 10.77
CA THR A 144 3.88 -12.23 10.53
C THR A 144 4.89 -12.08 11.66
N ILE A 145 6.14 -12.00 11.29
CA ILE A 145 7.29 -11.90 12.18
C ILE A 145 7.97 -10.56 11.90
N ILE A 146 8.20 -9.77 12.95
CA ILE A 146 8.90 -8.47 12.84
C ILE A 146 9.97 -8.47 13.92
N ASP A 147 11.20 -8.14 13.57
CA ASP A 147 12.37 -8.18 14.45
C ASP A 147 12.50 -9.55 15.18
N GLY A 148 12.18 -10.65 14.48
CA GLY A 148 12.19 -12.00 15.05
C GLY A 148 11.02 -12.30 15.99
N THR A 149 10.09 -11.37 16.23
CA THR A 149 8.95 -11.56 17.12
C THR A 149 7.69 -11.89 16.30
N ILE A 150 6.98 -12.95 16.67
CA ILE A 150 5.70 -13.31 16.02
C ILE A 150 4.63 -12.35 16.51
N LEU A 151 4.20 -11.43 15.62
CA LEU A 151 3.13 -10.47 15.89
C LEU A 151 1.75 -10.98 15.44
N TYR A 152 1.69 -11.82 14.45
CA TYR A 152 0.47 -12.45 13.97
C TYR A 152 0.67 -13.95 13.86
N ASP A 153 -0.32 -14.70 14.33
CA ASP A 153 -0.40 -16.15 14.30
C ASP A 153 -1.83 -16.54 13.92
N ALA A 154 -2.01 -17.08 12.72
CA ALA A 154 -3.33 -17.44 12.19
C ALA A 154 -4.06 -18.46 13.07
N SER A 155 -3.36 -19.34 13.76
CA SER A 155 -3.95 -20.34 14.62
C SER A 155 -4.68 -19.75 15.85
N LYS A 156 -4.29 -18.53 16.24
CA LYS A 156 -4.90 -17.80 17.36
C LYS A 156 -6.05 -16.89 16.95
N ASN A 157 -6.23 -16.68 15.66
CA ASN A 157 -7.15 -15.66 15.14
C ASN A 157 -8.62 -16.00 15.47
N GLU A 158 -9.01 -17.27 15.40
CA GLU A 158 -10.38 -17.70 15.72
C GLU A 158 -10.73 -17.40 17.18
N ALA A 159 -9.86 -17.76 18.11
CA ALA A 159 -10.05 -17.49 19.54
C ALA A 159 -10.08 -15.98 19.84
N LEU A 160 -9.24 -15.20 19.17
CA LEU A 160 -9.24 -13.74 19.29
C LEU A 160 -10.55 -13.14 18.78
N ASN A 161 -11.04 -13.58 17.62
CA ASN A 161 -12.30 -13.12 17.06
C ASN A 161 -13.48 -13.47 17.97
N ALA A 162 -13.57 -14.71 18.44
CA ALA A 162 -14.60 -15.13 19.37
C ALA A 162 -14.61 -14.29 20.67
N ARG A 163 -13.43 -14.02 21.22
CA ARG A 163 -13.28 -13.13 22.38
C ARG A 163 -13.75 -11.71 22.07
N ASN A 164 -13.38 -11.15 20.93
CA ASN A 164 -13.73 -9.80 20.53
C ASN A 164 -15.25 -9.69 20.28
N GLU A 165 -15.88 -10.69 19.69
CA GLU A 165 -17.32 -10.76 19.50
C GLU A 165 -18.07 -10.85 20.83
N ALA A 166 -17.62 -11.70 21.75
CA ALA A 166 -18.20 -11.78 23.09
C ALA A 166 -18.09 -10.47 23.86
N GLU A 167 -16.95 -9.81 23.80
CA GLU A 167 -16.75 -8.50 24.46
C GLU A 167 -17.59 -7.41 23.80
N ARG A 168 -17.70 -7.40 22.48
CA ARG A 168 -18.60 -6.51 21.75
C ARG A 168 -20.04 -6.68 22.17
N ALA A 169 -20.51 -7.94 22.25
CA ALA A 169 -21.87 -8.25 22.69
C ALA A 169 -22.11 -7.79 24.14
N ARG A 170 -21.14 -8.02 25.03
CA ARG A 170 -21.20 -7.54 26.44
C ARG A 170 -21.33 -6.02 26.52
N ILE A 171 -20.53 -5.29 25.73
CA ILE A 171 -20.57 -3.82 25.71
C ILE A 171 -21.92 -3.34 25.17
N ILE A 172 -22.43 -3.92 24.09
CA ILE A 172 -23.73 -3.58 23.52
C ILE A 172 -24.86 -3.81 24.55
N ALA A 173 -24.87 -4.97 25.21
CA ALA A 173 -25.87 -5.25 26.25
C ALA A 173 -25.82 -4.23 27.40
N LYS A 174 -24.63 -3.85 27.85
CA LYS A 174 -24.46 -2.80 28.86
C LYS A 174 -24.99 -1.45 28.38
N MET A 175 -24.75 -1.08 27.14
CA MET A 175 -25.25 0.17 26.55
C MET A 175 -26.79 0.18 26.44
N LEU A 176 -27.39 -0.94 26.05
CA LEU A 176 -28.85 -1.08 25.97
C LEU A 176 -29.50 -0.91 27.35
N LEU A 177 -28.99 -1.59 28.38
CA LEU A 177 -29.45 -1.45 29.76
C LEU A 177 -29.32 -0.02 30.28
N SER A 178 -28.20 0.65 30.01
CA SER A 178 -28.00 2.05 30.38
C SER A 178 -29.04 2.96 29.71
N ASN A 179 -29.33 2.71 28.44
CA ASN A 179 -30.35 3.45 27.70
C ASN A 179 -31.78 3.20 28.22
N GLU A 180 -32.12 1.95 28.55
CA GLU A 180 -33.40 1.59 29.16
C GLU A 180 -33.59 2.26 30.52
N ASN A 181 -32.53 2.40 31.30
CA ASN A 181 -32.52 3.10 32.59
C ASN A 181 -32.56 4.63 32.47
N GLY A 182 -32.63 5.20 31.26
CA GLY A 182 -32.68 6.62 31.01
C GLY A 182 -31.35 7.36 31.29
N GLU A 183 -30.26 6.60 31.41
CA GLU A 183 -28.92 7.21 31.55
C GLU A 183 -28.52 7.84 30.21
N LYS A 184 -27.96 9.02 30.26
CA LYS A 184 -27.44 9.71 29.06
C LYS A 184 -26.20 8.99 28.56
N SER A 185 -26.37 8.15 27.55
CA SER A 185 -25.24 7.61 26.78
C SER A 185 -24.97 8.53 25.59
N THR A 186 -23.74 9.01 25.46
CA THR A 186 -23.31 9.67 24.23
C THR A 186 -22.78 8.61 23.28
N PRO A 187 -23.47 8.32 22.18
CA PRO A 187 -22.95 7.37 21.21
C PRO A 187 -21.60 7.88 20.69
N PHE A 188 -20.67 6.95 20.51
CA PHE A 188 -19.40 7.29 19.86
C PHE A 188 -19.68 7.70 18.42
N VAL A 189 -19.60 9.00 18.17
CA VAL A 189 -19.62 9.53 16.80
C VAL A 189 -18.19 9.52 16.32
N LYS A 190 -17.87 8.63 15.39
CA LYS A 190 -16.59 8.63 14.70
C LYS A 190 -16.50 9.95 13.94
N LYS A 191 -15.75 10.92 14.49
CA LYS A 191 -15.47 12.13 13.72
C LYS A 191 -14.74 11.72 12.45
N PRO A 192 -15.26 12.06 11.27
CA PRO A 192 -14.54 11.78 10.03
C PRO A 192 -13.17 12.46 10.14
N ARG A 193 -12.09 11.68 10.11
CA ARG A 193 -10.77 12.27 9.94
C ARG A 193 -10.74 12.78 8.50
N ARG A 194 -10.43 14.05 8.33
CA ARG A 194 -10.09 14.58 7.02
C ARG A 194 -8.82 13.84 6.57
N HIS A 195 -8.97 12.87 5.73
CA HIS A 195 -7.86 12.29 5.01
C HIS A 195 -7.63 13.19 3.80
N TYR A 196 -6.46 13.79 3.73
CA TYR A 196 -6.02 14.40 2.49
C TYR A 196 -5.69 13.25 1.54
N HIS A 197 -6.58 12.98 0.61
CA HIS A 197 -6.36 12.08 -0.50
C HIS A 197 -5.96 12.92 -1.71
N CYS A 198 -5.13 12.38 -2.59
CA CYS A 198 -4.82 13.02 -3.87
C CYS A 198 -6.09 13.33 -4.68
N ASP A 199 -7.17 12.63 -4.40
CA ASP A 199 -8.47 12.78 -5.04
C ASP A 199 -9.28 13.99 -4.53
N THR A 200 -8.90 14.59 -3.41
CA THR A 200 -9.60 15.74 -2.81
C THR A 200 -9.00 17.09 -3.20
N LEU A 201 -7.93 17.10 -3.98
CA LEU A 201 -7.34 18.32 -4.52
C LEU A 201 -8.19 18.85 -5.68
N GLY A 202 -9.27 19.55 -5.39
CA GLY A 202 -10.18 20.13 -6.36
C GLY A 202 -11.61 20.25 -5.89
N GLU A 203 -12.01 19.58 -4.84
CA GLU A 203 -13.31 19.78 -4.21
C GLU A 203 -13.22 20.88 -3.13
N GLU A 204 -12.94 22.09 -3.54
CA GLU A 204 -13.23 23.28 -2.75
C GLU A 204 -14.77 23.44 -2.67
N GLY A 205 -15.39 22.76 -1.71
CA GLY A 205 -16.82 22.95 -1.55
C GLY A 205 -17.54 22.11 -0.53
N GLU A 206 -16.97 21.01 -0.07
CA GLU A 206 -17.58 20.27 1.04
C GLU A 206 -16.97 20.67 2.39
N THR A 207 -17.19 21.91 2.77
CA THR A 207 -17.33 22.25 4.19
C THR A 207 -18.63 21.61 4.65
N GLY A 208 -18.55 20.34 5.02
CA GLY A 208 -19.68 19.64 5.63
C GLY A 208 -19.99 20.23 6.99
N GLU A 209 -20.68 21.33 7.01
CA GLU A 209 -21.63 21.66 8.07
C GLU A 209 -22.82 20.72 7.90
N ASN A 210 -22.72 19.53 8.45
CA ASN A 210 -23.89 18.76 8.84
C ASN A 210 -24.07 18.91 10.35
N THR A 211 -24.63 20.04 10.72
CA THR A 211 -25.52 20.16 11.86
C THR A 211 -26.76 19.30 11.57
N HIS A 212 -26.90 18.16 12.28
CA HIS A 212 -28.13 17.68 12.92
C HIS A 212 -27.84 16.39 13.65
#